data_dab53321d158b7d83923cbd9c58853d5
#
_entry.id   dab53321d158b7d83923cbd9c58853d5
#
_cell.length_a   1.000
_cell.length_b   1.000
_cell.length_c   1.000
_cell.angle_alpha   90.00
_cell.angle_beta   90.00
_cell.angle_gamma   90.00
#
_symmetry.space_group_name_H-M   'P 1'
#
loop_
_entity.id
_entity.type
_entity.pdbx_description
1 polymer ?
#
loop_
_entity_poly.entity_id
_entity_poly.type
_entity_poly.pdbx_seq_one_letter_code
_entity_poly.pdbx_strand_id
1 'polypeptide(L)'
;MPERFVLFNNGVTIVCSSFHQGNRLLEIENPQIVNGCQSSYLLFNAAKENIDISSISLVVKIISTNNSDLSNEIVKGTNRQNIVMEEAFECTRQFHKNLEQFINDYVADFPEKIYYERRAKQYADNPNIKQYQKFNLHNLTQYYVAAILQHPEKAHLHESFLLKKYQGQIFCDNHSDLPYFAVAYTFLTLERLIREKTITNFFIKYKAHLMMIYFRLIGGKKIDMNNERSSDKFALAVLNKTFNIDSAKEYFEKAIEIFRNCEKYWTQNLHKSPHLMKEAQIFTDLIIKKMDGIPLEPIRQELQKLSSVREGVVKKVIFTVGRPFGFIKADNGEELFFSSKRNQKLNFRKLTGKRVSFQATLKDGKDRMQAYNINVINKE
;
A
#
# COMPACT_ATOMS: atom_id res chain seq x y z
N MET A 1 -28.63 -24.63 19.10
CA MET A 1 -28.56 -24.68 20.59
C MET A 1 -27.98 -23.36 21.09
N PRO A 2 -28.84 -22.36 21.32
CA PRO A 2 -28.41 -21.00 21.70
C PRO A 2 -27.64 -20.99 23.04
N GLU A 3 -27.98 -21.88 23.97
CA GLU A 3 -27.35 -21.93 25.30
C GLU A 3 -25.85 -22.26 25.26
N ARG A 4 -25.37 -22.86 24.16
CA ARG A 4 -23.95 -23.20 23.95
C ARG A 4 -23.16 -22.07 23.31
N PHE A 5 -23.80 -20.95 22.97
CA PHE A 5 -23.14 -19.83 22.31
C PHE A 5 -21.91 -19.31 23.09
N VAL A 6 -22.04 -19.28 24.43
CA VAL A 6 -20.96 -18.84 25.32
C VAL A 6 -19.72 -19.75 25.26
N LEU A 7 -19.88 -21.04 24.92
CA LEU A 7 -18.76 -21.99 24.84
C LEU A 7 -17.94 -21.84 23.55
N PHE A 8 -18.55 -21.30 22.49
CA PHE A 8 -17.94 -21.18 21.16
C PHE A 8 -17.65 -19.73 20.76
N ASN A 9 -17.94 -18.77 21.67
CA ASN A 9 -17.74 -17.36 21.44
C ASN A 9 -16.71 -16.80 22.41
N ASN A 10 -15.76 -16.00 21.89
CA ASN A 10 -14.69 -15.39 22.68
C ASN A 10 -15.18 -14.17 23.52
N GLY A 11 -16.48 -13.88 23.48
CA GLY A 11 -17.05 -12.75 24.19
C GLY A 11 -16.82 -11.40 23.50
N VAL A 12 -17.17 -10.34 24.21
CA VAL A 12 -17.04 -8.95 23.78
C VAL A 12 -16.15 -8.20 24.77
N THR A 13 -15.20 -7.42 24.26
CA THR A 13 -14.40 -6.53 25.09
C THR A 13 -14.81 -5.10 24.82
N ILE A 14 -15.14 -4.35 25.88
CA ILE A 14 -15.54 -2.94 25.87
C ILE A 14 -14.48 -2.15 26.64
N VAL A 15 -13.98 -1.09 26.04
CA VAL A 15 -13.20 -0.05 26.73
C VAL A 15 -14.10 1.14 26.96
N CYS A 16 -14.02 1.74 28.14
CA CYS A 16 -14.84 2.89 28.53
C CYS A 16 -14.03 3.89 29.36
N SER A 17 -14.51 5.11 29.48
CA SER A 17 -13.88 6.13 30.34
C SER A 17 -14.11 5.87 31.83
N SER A 18 -15.32 5.44 32.18
CA SER A 18 -15.66 5.01 33.54
C SER A 18 -16.78 3.96 33.51
N PHE A 19 -16.93 3.19 34.61
CA PHE A 19 -18.13 2.39 34.83
C PHE A 19 -18.49 2.35 36.31
N HIS A 20 -19.77 2.27 36.60
CA HIS A 20 -20.32 2.14 37.93
C HIS A 20 -21.24 0.93 38.00
N GLN A 21 -20.99 0.06 38.95
CA GLN A 21 -21.80 -1.14 39.17
C GLN A 21 -22.72 -0.94 40.40
N GLY A 22 -24.00 -0.86 40.15
CA GLY A 22 -25.04 -0.94 41.19
C GLY A 22 -25.55 -2.37 41.39
N ASN A 23 -26.57 -2.54 42.24
CA ASN A 23 -27.09 -3.88 42.61
C ASN A 23 -27.67 -4.70 41.44
N ARG A 24 -28.11 -4.08 40.36
CA ARG A 24 -28.64 -4.74 39.14
C ARG A 24 -28.44 -3.90 37.89
N LEU A 25 -27.65 -2.85 37.98
CA LEU A 25 -27.42 -1.89 36.91
C LEU A 25 -25.92 -1.69 36.73
N LEU A 26 -25.48 -1.66 35.49
CA LEU A 26 -24.14 -1.27 35.11
C LEU A 26 -24.23 -0.04 34.22
N GLU A 27 -23.69 1.06 34.68
CA GLU A 27 -23.56 2.30 33.90
C GLU A 27 -22.17 2.42 33.33
N ILE A 28 -22.07 2.69 32.04
CA ILE A 28 -20.80 2.75 31.30
C ILE A 28 -20.76 4.08 30.55
N GLU A 29 -19.67 4.83 30.74
CA GLU A 29 -19.45 6.09 30.03
C GLU A 29 -18.52 5.91 28.83
N ASN A 30 -18.89 6.47 27.69
CA ASN A 30 -18.15 6.41 26.44
C ASN A 30 -17.71 4.99 26.05
N PRO A 31 -18.62 4.02 25.98
CA PRO A 31 -18.28 2.64 25.67
C PRO A 31 -17.82 2.48 24.22
N GLN A 32 -16.71 1.77 24.04
CA GLN A 32 -16.20 1.35 22.73
C GLN A 32 -15.97 -0.16 22.70
N ILE A 33 -16.65 -0.88 21.82
CA ILE A 33 -16.39 -2.29 21.58
C ILE A 33 -15.06 -2.42 20.83
N VAL A 34 -14.08 -3.05 21.45
CA VAL A 34 -12.73 -3.22 20.89
C VAL A 34 -12.45 -4.66 20.41
N ASN A 35 -13.29 -5.62 20.87
CA ASN A 35 -13.28 -7.00 20.35
C ASN A 35 -14.70 -7.58 20.44
N GLY A 36 -15.05 -8.53 19.57
CA GLY A 36 -16.37 -9.17 19.54
C GLY A 36 -17.40 -8.39 18.71
N CYS A 37 -17.03 -7.44 17.87
CA CYS A 37 -17.95 -6.67 17.01
C CYS A 37 -18.79 -7.60 16.10
N GLN A 38 -18.25 -8.67 15.57
CA GLN A 38 -19.00 -9.62 14.74
C GLN A 38 -20.09 -10.32 15.55
N SER A 39 -19.78 -10.75 16.77
CA SER A 39 -20.74 -11.40 17.67
C SER A 39 -21.85 -10.42 18.05
N SER A 40 -21.49 -9.18 18.37
CA SER A 40 -22.46 -8.13 18.69
C SER A 40 -23.39 -7.83 17.50
N TYR A 41 -22.83 -7.76 16.29
CA TYR A 41 -23.60 -7.52 15.07
C TYR A 41 -24.54 -8.70 14.73
N LEU A 42 -24.10 -9.94 14.92
CA LEU A 42 -24.94 -11.12 14.75
C LEU A 42 -26.12 -11.14 15.72
N LEU A 43 -25.88 -10.85 16.99
CA LEU A 43 -26.94 -10.78 18.01
C LEU A 43 -27.92 -9.62 17.72
N PHE A 44 -27.39 -8.47 17.31
CA PHE A 44 -28.23 -7.34 16.91
C PHE A 44 -29.15 -7.69 15.73
N ASN A 45 -28.62 -8.31 14.69
CA ASN A 45 -29.42 -8.72 13.53
C ASN A 45 -30.43 -9.78 13.88
N ALA A 46 -30.05 -10.79 14.69
CA ALA A 46 -30.99 -11.80 15.17
C ALA A 46 -32.16 -11.17 15.95
N ALA A 47 -31.87 -10.22 16.83
CA ALA A 47 -32.90 -9.48 17.53
C ALA A 47 -33.78 -8.66 16.58
N LYS A 48 -33.20 -8.01 15.57
CA LYS A 48 -33.92 -7.23 14.55
C LYS A 48 -34.84 -8.10 13.69
N GLU A 49 -34.46 -9.36 13.45
CA GLU A 49 -35.25 -10.36 12.74
C GLU A 49 -36.25 -11.09 13.65
N ASN A 50 -36.44 -10.62 14.89
CA ASN A 50 -37.31 -11.21 15.92
C ASN A 50 -36.94 -12.66 16.26
N ILE A 51 -35.68 -13.05 16.12
CA ILE A 51 -35.19 -14.35 16.61
C ILE A 51 -35.02 -14.25 18.13
N ASP A 52 -35.52 -15.25 18.86
CA ASP A 52 -35.37 -15.27 20.31
C ASP A 52 -33.91 -15.49 20.71
N ILE A 53 -33.32 -14.49 21.34
CA ILE A 53 -31.94 -14.47 21.87
C ILE A 53 -31.90 -14.53 23.40
N SER A 54 -33.04 -14.68 24.08
CA SER A 54 -33.15 -14.60 25.57
C SER A 54 -32.34 -15.66 26.29
N SER A 55 -32.11 -16.80 25.67
CA SER A 55 -31.29 -17.90 26.20
C SER A 55 -29.80 -17.80 25.90
N ILE A 56 -29.37 -16.78 25.17
CA ILE A 56 -27.96 -16.58 24.81
C ILE A 56 -27.23 -15.91 25.96
N SER A 57 -26.15 -16.54 26.42
CA SER A 57 -25.21 -15.94 27.35
C SER A 57 -23.94 -15.52 26.61
N LEU A 58 -23.38 -14.36 26.99
CA LEU A 58 -22.18 -13.78 26.41
C LEU A 58 -21.24 -13.30 27.51
N VAL A 59 -19.95 -13.62 27.40
CA VAL A 59 -18.93 -13.04 28.27
C VAL A 59 -18.62 -11.61 27.81
N VAL A 60 -18.73 -10.65 28.71
CA VAL A 60 -18.38 -9.26 28.42
C VAL A 60 -17.27 -8.83 29.37
N LYS A 61 -16.14 -8.41 28.80
CA LYS A 61 -15.01 -7.81 29.51
C LYS A 61 -15.10 -6.30 29.40
N ILE A 62 -15.19 -5.59 30.54
CA ILE A 62 -15.22 -4.15 30.58
C ILE A 62 -13.92 -3.64 31.18
N ILE A 63 -13.28 -2.69 30.50
CA ILE A 63 -12.01 -2.09 30.90
C ILE A 63 -12.19 -0.57 30.92
N SER A 64 -12.00 0.06 32.09
CA SER A 64 -12.03 1.50 32.23
C SER A 64 -10.62 2.08 32.10
N THR A 65 -10.45 3.02 31.17
CA THR A 65 -9.21 3.78 31.01
C THR A 65 -9.45 5.08 30.26
N ASN A 66 -8.79 6.16 30.73
CA ASN A 66 -8.73 7.45 30.03
C ASN A 66 -7.39 7.63 29.30
N ASN A 67 -6.51 6.63 29.34
CA ASN A 67 -5.23 6.65 28.67
C ASN A 67 -5.39 6.09 27.24
N SER A 68 -5.22 6.94 26.24
CA SER A 68 -5.33 6.57 24.81
C SER A 68 -4.33 5.50 24.38
N ASP A 69 -3.10 5.54 24.90
CA ASP A 69 -2.05 4.59 24.56
C ASP A 69 -2.36 3.21 25.12
N LEU A 70 -2.82 3.14 26.37
CA LEU A 70 -3.27 1.90 26.99
C LEU A 70 -4.50 1.33 26.25
N SER A 71 -5.46 2.20 25.87
CA SER A 71 -6.59 1.77 25.07
C SER A 71 -6.14 1.14 23.74
N ASN A 72 -5.19 1.76 23.07
CA ASN A 72 -4.60 1.24 21.83
C ASN A 72 -3.85 -0.11 22.04
N GLU A 73 -3.15 -0.27 23.15
CA GLU A 73 -2.48 -1.53 23.50
C GLU A 73 -3.50 -2.63 23.80
N ILE A 74 -4.61 -2.33 24.47
CA ILE A 74 -5.70 -3.25 24.71
C ILE A 74 -6.33 -3.72 23.39
N VAL A 75 -6.62 -2.80 22.47
CA VAL A 75 -7.13 -3.12 21.12
C VAL A 75 -6.16 -4.07 20.40
N LYS A 76 -4.87 -3.77 20.40
CA LYS A 76 -3.84 -4.64 19.80
C LYS A 76 -3.77 -6.02 20.47
N GLY A 77 -3.82 -6.06 21.79
CA GLY A 77 -3.70 -7.30 22.58
C GLY A 77 -4.90 -8.22 22.42
N THR A 78 -6.13 -7.67 22.48
CA THR A 78 -7.36 -8.44 22.39
C THR A 78 -7.65 -8.95 20.98
N ASN A 79 -7.14 -8.28 19.97
CA ASN A 79 -7.33 -8.66 18.56
C ASN A 79 -6.19 -9.54 18.00
N ARG A 80 -5.16 -9.87 18.79
CA ARG A 80 -4.07 -10.77 18.34
C ARG A 80 -4.52 -12.19 18.00
N GLN A 81 -5.67 -12.65 18.47
CA GLN A 81 -6.22 -13.97 18.13
C GLN A 81 -6.93 -13.99 16.76
N ASN A 82 -7.47 -12.87 16.32
CA ASN A 82 -7.81 -12.64 14.91
C ASN A 82 -6.71 -11.71 14.39
N ILE A 83 -6.11 -12.04 13.26
CA ILE A 83 -5.25 -11.11 12.55
C ILE A 83 -6.10 -9.87 12.25
N VAL A 84 -6.19 -8.96 13.21
CA VAL A 84 -6.63 -7.59 12.93
C VAL A 84 -5.52 -7.04 12.08
N MET A 85 -5.82 -6.93 10.82
CA MET A 85 -4.89 -6.41 9.85
C MET A 85 -4.44 -5.04 10.37
N GLU A 86 -3.15 -4.74 10.27
CA GLU A 86 -2.60 -3.42 10.63
C GLU A 86 -3.46 -2.28 10.07
N GLU A 87 -4.14 -2.54 8.95
CA GLU A 87 -5.08 -1.63 8.29
C GLU A 87 -6.30 -1.27 9.13
N ALA A 88 -6.89 -2.26 9.80
CA ALA A 88 -8.07 -2.00 10.64
C ALA A 88 -7.70 -1.15 11.86
N PHE A 89 -6.47 -1.31 12.37
CA PHE A 89 -5.93 -0.46 13.42
C PHE A 89 -5.58 0.94 12.91
N GLU A 90 -4.92 1.04 11.75
CA GLU A 90 -4.59 2.32 11.12
C GLU A 90 -5.84 3.18 10.95
N CYS A 91 -6.94 2.60 10.44
CA CYS A 91 -8.21 3.30 10.25
C CYS A 91 -8.82 3.89 11.56
N THR A 92 -8.39 3.43 12.74
CA THR A 92 -8.88 3.96 14.03
C THR A 92 -8.12 5.19 14.51
N ARG A 93 -6.95 5.49 13.95
CA ARG A 93 -6.14 6.64 14.33
C ARG A 93 -6.88 7.95 14.11
N GLN A 94 -6.56 8.95 14.95
CA GLN A 94 -7.18 10.25 14.88
C GLN A 94 -6.96 10.94 13.52
N PHE A 95 -5.79 10.75 12.91
CA PHE A 95 -5.49 11.22 11.57
C PHE A 95 -6.59 10.86 10.56
N HIS A 96 -6.98 9.59 10.48
CA HIS A 96 -7.99 9.14 9.51
C HIS A 96 -9.40 9.65 9.83
N LYS A 97 -9.72 9.90 11.10
CA LYS A 97 -10.98 10.53 11.50
C LYS A 97 -11.03 12.00 11.06
N ASN A 98 -9.91 12.72 11.25
CA ASN A 98 -9.77 14.10 10.82
C ASN A 98 -9.86 14.21 9.29
N LEU A 99 -9.14 13.35 8.57
CA LEU A 99 -9.16 13.29 7.11
C LEU A 99 -10.58 13.00 6.57
N GLU A 100 -11.32 12.06 7.19
CA GLU A 100 -12.71 11.75 6.82
C GLU A 100 -13.60 12.99 7.00
N GLN A 101 -13.49 13.67 8.15
CA GLN A 101 -14.23 14.89 8.42
C GLN A 101 -13.85 16.01 7.46
N PHE A 102 -12.53 16.25 7.26
CA PHE A 102 -12.02 17.24 6.33
C PHE A 102 -12.60 17.03 4.92
N ILE A 103 -12.59 15.79 4.41
CA ILE A 103 -13.12 15.49 3.07
C ILE A 103 -14.63 15.78 3.01
N ASN A 104 -15.40 15.37 4.01
CA ASN A 104 -16.83 15.61 4.04
C ASN A 104 -17.17 17.12 4.04
N ASP A 105 -16.40 17.89 4.80
CA ASP A 105 -16.60 19.34 4.90
C ASP A 105 -16.12 20.05 3.62
N TYR A 106 -14.94 19.67 3.12
CA TYR A 106 -14.33 20.30 1.95
C TYR A 106 -15.11 20.07 0.65
N VAL A 107 -15.72 18.89 0.46
CA VAL A 107 -16.50 18.56 -0.73
C VAL A 107 -18.00 18.85 -0.60
N ALA A 108 -18.44 19.48 0.49
CA ALA A 108 -19.85 19.76 0.72
C ALA A 108 -20.51 20.50 -0.45
N ASP A 109 -19.80 21.45 -1.04
CA ASP A 109 -20.26 22.30 -2.16
C ASP A 109 -19.83 21.82 -3.54
N PHE A 110 -19.15 20.67 -3.65
CA PHE A 110 -18.71 20.15 -4.94
C PHE A 110 -19.83 19.39 -5.67
N PRO A 111 -19.93 19.53 -7.01
CA PRO A 111 -20.91 18.79 -7.82
C PRO A 111 -20.75 17.28 -7.72
N GLU A 112 -19.51 16.81 -7.65
CA GLU A 112 -19.16 15.40 -7.48
C GLU A 112 -18.51 15.20 -6.11
N LYS A 113 -19.29 14.66 -5.17
CA LYS A 113 -18.79 14.31 -3.83
C LYS A 113 -17.99 13.02 -3.88
N ILE A 114 -16.89 12.98 -3.12
CA ILE A 114 -16.12 11.77 -2.87
C ILE A 114 -16.22 11.39 -1.40
N TYR A 115 -16.06 10.10 -1.10
CA TYR A 115 -16.27 9.56 0.24
C TYR A 115 -15.09 8.68 0.64
N TYR A 116 -14.50 8.98 1.78
CA TYR A 116 -13.47 8.15 2.36
C TYR A 116 -14.09 6.99 3.15
N GLU A 117 -14.08 5.81 2.58
CA GLU A 117 -14.53 4.59 3.24
C GLU A 117 -13.44 4.11 4.21
N ARG A 118 -13.41 4.70 5.38
CA ARG A 118 -12.42 4.38 6.43
C ARG A 118 -12.64 2.99 7.00
N ARG A 119 -13.89 2.55 7.14
CA ARG A 119 -14.28 1.22 7.60
C ARG A 119 -14.88 0.43 6.44
N ALA A 120 -14.54 -0.85 6.35
CA ALA A 120 -15.12 -1.71 5.32
C ALA A 120 -16.65 -1.64 5.33
N LYS A 121 -17.24 -1.41 4.15
CA LYS A 121 -18.69 -1.29 3.94
C LYS A 121 -19.37 -0.13 4.69
N GLN A 122 -18.63 0.90 5.07
CA GLN A 122 -19.17 2.07 5.80
C GLN A 122 -20.36 2.73 5.11
N TYR A 123 -20.37 2.72 3.80
CA TYR A 123 -21.43 3.30 2.96
C TYR A 123 -22.24 2.26 2.20
N ALA A 124 -22.27 0.97 2.65
CA ALA A 124 -22.94 -0.10 1.93
C ALA A 124 -24.47 0.11 1.88
N ASP A 125 -25.03 0.61 2.96
CA ASP A 125 -26.49 0.81 3.10
C ASP A 125 -26.99 2.14 2.52
N ASN A 126 -26.11 2.97 1.94
CA ASN A 126 -26.51 4.23 1.33
C ASN A 126 -26.53 4.11 -0.20
N PRO A 127 -27.74 3.94 -0.82
CA PRO A 127 -27.87 3.75 -2.26
C PRO A 127 -27.48 5.00 -3.09
N ASN A 128 -27.42 6.18 -2.44
CA ASN A 128 -27.05 7.43 -3.10
C ASN A 128 -25.56 7.57 -3.33
N ILE A 129 -24.73 6.81 -2.59
CA ILE A 129 -23.28 6.85 -2.72
C ILE A 129 -22.83 5.73 -3.66
N LYS A 130 -22.37 6.11 -4.83
CA LYS A 130 -21.95 5.15 -5.86
C LYS A 130 -20.53 4.63 -5.57
N GLN A 131 -20.23 3.41 -6.02
CA GLN A 131 -18.93 2.78 -5.80
C GLN A 131 -17.76 3.62 -6.35
N TYR A 132 -17.96 4.30 -7.46
CA TYR A 132 -16.94 5.15 -8.09
C TYR A 132 -16.68 6.48 -7.37
N GLN A 133 -17.48 6.82 -6.35
CA GLN A 133 -17.28 7.98 -5.48
C GLN A 133 -16.51 7.60 -4.21
N LYS A 134 -16.26 6.32 -3.99
CA LYS A 134 -15.62 5.82 -2.77
C LYS A 134 -14.15 5.51 -3.02
N PHE A 135 -13.35 5.86 -2.05
CA PHE A 135 -11.98 5.36 -1.93
C PHE A 135 -11.75 4.91 -0.48
N ASN A 136 -10.81 4.03 -0.28
CA ASN A 136 -10.51 3.43 1.03
C ASN A 136 -9.03 3.59 1.39
N LEU A 137 -8.65 3.11 2.58
CA LEU A 137 -7.27 3.15 3.04
C LEU A 137 -6.31 2.49 2.05
N HIS A 138 -6.71 1.35 1.48
CA HIS A 138 -5.91 0.62 0.48
C HIS A 138 -5.57 1.51 -0.73
N ASN A 139 -6.58 2.12 -1.35
CA ASN A 139 -6.38 3.01 -2.49
C ASN A 139 -5.53 4.23 -2.09
N LEU A 140 -5.86 4.86 -0.97
CA LEU A 140 -5.15 6.05 -0.51
C LEU A 140 -3.67 5.76 -0.26
N THR A 141 -3.36 4.64 0.42
CA THR A 141 -1.99 4.22 0.70
C THR A 141 -1.21 3.98 -0.59
N GLN A 142 -1.77 3.21 -1.52
CA GLN A 142 -1.10 2.88 -2.78
C GLN A 142 -0.81 4.11 -3.64
N TYR A 143 -1.81 4.97 -3.80
CA TYR A 143 -1.66 6.13 -4.68
C TYR A 143 -0.91 7.28 -4.03
N TYR A 144 -0.93 7.40 -2.69
CA TYR A 144 -0.03 8.31 -1.98
C TYR A 144 1.44 7.88 -2.17
N VAL A 145 1.75 6.61 -2.00
CA VAL A 145 3.10 6.07 -2.23
C VAL A 145 3.54 6.32 -3.68
N ALA A 146 2.64 6.18 -4.63
CA ALA A 146 2.92 6.42 -6.04
C ALA A 146 3.12 7.91 -6.35
N ALA A 147 2.17 8.75 -5.97
CA ALA A 147 2.11 10.15 -6.40
C ALA A 147 3.02 11.07 -5.58
N ILE A 148 3.01 10.93 -4.25
CA ILE A 148 3.76 11.80 -3.33
C ILE A 148 5.17 11.26 -3.08
N LEU A 149 5.30 9.98 -2.74
CA LEU A 149 6.61 9.38 -2.48
C LEU A 149 7.34 8.96 -3.76
N GLN A 150 6.66 9.01 -4.92
CA GLN A 150 7.19 8.69 -6.24
C GLN A 150 7.71 7.25 -6.38
N HIS A 151 6.97 6.29 -5.76
CA HIS A 151 7.24 4.86 -5.84
C HIS A 151 6.08 4.06 -6.47
N PRO A 152 5.68 4.35 -7.72
CA PRO A 152 4.56 3.69 -8.37
C PRO A 152 4.77 2.17 -8.55
N GLU A 153 6.02 1.72 -8.64
CA GLU A 153 6.39 0.30 -8.74
C GLU A 153 6.10 -0.49 -7.45
N LYS A 154 5.87 0.20 -6.32
CA LYS A 154 5.50 -0.42 -5.04
C LYS A 154 3.99 -0.43 -4.80
N ALA A 155 3.21 0.34 -5.55
CA ALA A 155 1.77 0.51 -5.33
C ALA A 155 0.96 -0.81 -5.48
N HIS A 156 1.52 -1.85 -6.09
CA HIS A 156 0.89 -3.17 -6.18
C HIS A 156 1.01 -4.01 -4.90
N LEU A 157 1.83 -3.57 -3.94
CA LEU A 157 2.06 -4.29 -2.69
C LEU A 157 0.87 -4.10 -1.74
N HIS A 158 0.72 -5.06 -0.82
CA HIS A 158 -0.32 -5.01 0.18
C HIS A 158 -0.16 -3.79 1.09
N GLU A 159 -1.25 -3.16 1.47
CA GLU A 159 -1.25 -1.92 2.25
C GLU A 159 -0.53 -2.04 3.59
N SER A 160 -0.68 -3.15 4.32
CA SER A 160 0.05 -3.39 5.57
C SER A 160 1.58 -3.35 5.39
N PHE A 161 2.07 -3.89 4.29
CA PHE A 161 3.49 -3.80 3.94
C PHE A 161 3.91 -2.36 3.65
N LEU A 162 3.08 -1.59 2.93
CA LEU A 162 3.36 -0.20 2.59
C LEU A 162 3.34 0.69 3.84
N LEU A 163 2.34 0.52 4.72
CA LEU A 163 2.23 1.24 5.99
C LEU A 163 3.48 1.04 6.85
N LYS A 164 3.94 -0.20 6.98
CA LYS A 164 5.16 -0.55 7.72
C LYS A 164 6.41 0.01 7.05
N LYS A 165 6.54 -0.14 5.73
CA LYS A 165 7.72 0.30 4.98
C LYS A 165 7.90 1.81 5.01
N TYR A 166 6.81 2.56 4.93
CA TYR A 166 6.79 4.03 4.85
C TYR A 166 6.30 4.68 6.17
N GLN A 167 6.42 3.95 7.28
CA GLN A 167 6.13 4.49 8.61
C GLN A 167 6.92 5.78 8.84
N GLY A 168 6.27 6.83 9.35
CA GLY A 168 6.85 8.16 9.53
C GLY A 168 6.97 9.00 8.24
N GLN A 169 6.48 8.50 7.09
CA GLN A 169 6.39 9.23 5.83
C GLN A 169 4.96 9.32 5.28
N ILE A 170 4.05 8.54 5.85
CA ILE A 170 2.64 8.43 5.44
C ILE A 170 1.76 8.53 6.69
N PHE A 171 0.64 9.22 6.57
CA PHE A 171 -0.35 9.41 7.64
C PHE A 171 0.25 9.93 8.96
N CYS A 172 1.23 10.85 8.88
CA CYS A 172 1.80 11.47 10.06
C CYS A 172 0.85 12.54 10.62
N ASP A 173 0.76 12.65 11.95
CA ASP A 173 -0.19 13.54 12.61
C ASP A 173 0.09 15.03 12.35
N ASN A 174 1.30 15.37 11.90
CA ASN A 174 1.71 16.72 11.48
C ASN A 174 1.52 16.97 9.98
N HIS A 175 1.01 16.02 9.20
CA HIS A 175 0.70 16.24 7.79
C HIS A 175 -0.64 16.96 7.63
N SER A 176 -0.72 17.86 6.65
CA SER A 176 -1.98 18.42 6.20
C SER A 176 -2.85 17.35 5.53
N ASP A 177 -4.17 17.45 5.68
CA ASP A 177 -5.16 16.57 5.03
C ASP A 177 -5.29 16.85 3.53
N LEU A 178 -4.98 18.07 3.08
CA LEU A 178 -5.20 18.53 1.71
C LEU A 178 -4.43 17.73 0.64
N PRO A 179 -3.13 17.35 0.83
CA PRO A 179 -2.43 16.48 -0.11
C PRO A 179 -3.04 15.08 -0.24
N TYR A 180 -3.61 14.52 0.84
CA TYR A 180 -4.29 13.22 0.80
C TYR A 180 -5.60 13.32 0.04
N PHE A 181 -6.33 14.40 0.23
CA PHE A 181 -7.52 14.71 -0.55
C PHE A 181 -7.17 14.86 -2.05
N ALA A 182 -6.11 15.58 -2.38
CA ALA A 182 -5.66 15.74 -3.76
C ALA A 182 -5.34 14.40 -4.43
N VAL A 183 -4.68 13.48 -3.71
CA VAL A 183 -4.42 12.12 -4.20
C VAL A 183 -5.72 11.36 -4.44
N ALA A 184 -6.65 11.37 -3.48
CA ALA A 184 -7.92 10.67 -3.58
C ALA A 184 -8.78 11.19 -4.73
N TYR A 185 -8.92 12.51 -4.84
CA TYR A 185 -9.73 13.14 -5.89
C TYR A 185 -9.15 12.89 -7.28
N THR A 186 -7.83 13.04 -7.44
CA THR A 186 -7.15 12.75 -8.73
C THR A 186 -7.25 11.28 -9.11
N PHE A 187 -7.14 10.37 -8.14
CA PHE A 187 -7.33 8.94 -8.39
C PHE A 187 -8.74 8.62 -8.89
N LEU A 188 -9.79 9.16 -8.25
CA LEU A 188 -11.17 8.95 -8.69
C LEU A 188 -11.44 9.61 -10.04
N THR A 189 -10.81 10.74 -10.33
CA THR A 189 -10.86 11.37 -11.66
C THR A 189 -10.23 10.47 -12.73
N LEU A 190 -9.07 9.86 -12.45
CA LEU A 190 -8.44 8.88 -13.35
C LEU A 190 -9.34 7.66 -13.58
N GLU A 191 -9.94 7.11 -12.51
CA GLU A 191 -10.90 6.01 -12.61
C GLU A 191 -12.11 6.38 -13.49
N ARG A 192 -12.63 7.59 -13.37
CA ARG A 192 -13.68 8.13 -14.21
C ARG A 192 -13.26 8.16 -15.68
N LEU A 193 -12.12 8.74 -15.99
CA LEU A 193 -11.62 8.84 -17.37
C LEU A 193 -11.38 7.47 -18.01
N ILE A 194 -10.94 6.48 -17.24
CA ILE A 194 -10.81 5.09 -17.72
C ILE A 194 -12.19 4.46 -17.95
N ARG A 195 -13.13 4.62 -17.02
CA ARG A 195 -14.50 4.08 -17.13
C ARG A 195 -15.23 4.66 -18.33
N GLU A 196 -15.08 5.95 -18.60
CA GLU A 196 -15.64 6.66 -19.73
C GLU A 196 -14.89 6.37 -21.05
N LYS A 197 -13.87 5.51 -21.01
CA LYS A 197 -13.02 5.13 -22.16
C LYS A 197 -12.24 6.30 -22.79
N THR A 198 -12.13 7.42 -22.10
CA THR A 198 -11.26 8.53 -22.49
C THR A 198 -9.79 8.11 -22.39
N ILE A 199 -9.46 7.34 -21.37
CA ILE A 199 -8.15 6.67 -21.20
C ILE A 199 -8.35 5.17 -21.43
N THR A 200 -7.48 4.57 -22.25
CA THR A 200 -7.61 3.17 -22.63
C THR A 200 -7.41 2.21 -21.44
N ASN A 201 -8.10 1.07 -21.45
CA ASN A 201 -7.98 0.02 -20.42
C ASN A 201 -6.56 -0.53 -20.25
N PHE A 202 -5.67 -0.30 -21.20
CA PHE A 202 -4.25 -0.63 -21.06
C PHE A 202 -3.64 -0.03 -19.79
N PHE A 203 -4.05 1.18 -19.40
CA PHE A 203 -3.52 1.91 -18.26
C PHE A 203 -4.09 1.49 -16.91
N ILE A 204 -5.09 0.60 -16.85
CA ILE A 204 -5.61 0.08 -15.56
C ILE A 204 -4.48 -0.46 -14.68
N LYS A 205 -3.53 -1.20 -15.27
CA LYS A 205 -2.38 -1.76 -14.54
C LYS A 205 -1.26 -0.76 -14.25
N TYR A 206 -1.31 0.43 -14.85
CA TYR A 206 -0.30 1.49 -14.72
C TYR A 206 -0.84 2.77 -14.08
N LYS A 207 -2.03 2.73 -13.46
CA LYS A 207 -2.63 3.90 -12.78
C LYS A 207 -1.66 4.58 -11.83
N ALA A 208 -0.91 3.82 -11.05
CA ALA A 208 0.09 4.34 -10.13
C ALA A 208 1.18 5.17 -10.83
N HIS A 209 1.66 4.71 -11.99
CA HIS A 209 2.63 5.45 -12.79
C HIS A 209 2.03 6.74 -13.36
N LEU A 210 0.78 6.67 -13.86
CA LEU A 210 0.10 7.88 -14.34
C LEU A 210 -0.13 8.90 -13.23
N MET A 211 -0.50 8.46 -12.03
CA MET A 211 -0.63 9.32 -10.86
C MET A 211 0.70 10.01 -10.51
N MET A 212 1.80 9.26 -10.47
CA MET A 212 3.13 9.83 -10.23
C MET A 212 3.48 10.89 -11.28
N ILE A 213 3.30 10.57 -12.56
CA ILE A 213 3.65 11.49 -13.64
C ILE A 213 2.77 12.74 -13.59
N TYR A 214 1.46 12.59 -13.37
CA TYR A 214 0.50 13.69 -13.25
C TYR A 214 0.91 14.67 -12.15
N PHE A 215 1.16 14.16 -10.95
CA PHE A 215 1.58 14.98 -9.82
C PHE A 215 2.90 15.67 -10.06
N ARG A 216 3.85 14.99 -10.70
CA ARG A 216 5.15 15.54 -11.02
C ARG A 216 5.11 16.60 -12.11
N LEU A 217 4.21 16.48 -13.10
CA LEU A 217 3.99 17.49 -14.15
C LEU A 217 3.50 18.83 -13.57
N ILE A 218 2.72 18.79 -12.49
CA ILE A 218 2.11 19.97 -11.89
C ILE A 218 3.01 20.54 -10.80
N GLY A 219 3.48 19.71 -9.90
CA GLY A 219 4.19 20.12 -8.69
C GLY A 219 5.71 19.99 -8.76
N GLY A 220 6.25 19.38 -9.81
CA GLY A 220 7.69 19.21 -9.97
C GLY A 220 8.28 18.07 -9.14
N LYS A 221 9.40 18.34 -8.46
CA LYS A 221 10.14 17.34 -7.70
C LYS A 221 9.41 16.93 -6.41
N LYS A 222 9.96 15.93 -5.71
CA LYS A 222 9.45 15.44 -4.42
C LYS A 222 9.26 16.60 -3.44
N ILE A 223 8.11 16.62 -2.76
CA ILE A 223 7.73 17.66 -1.81
C ILE A 223 8.03 17.22 -0.37
N ASP A 224 8.32 18.20 0.50
CA ASP A 224 8.40 17.98 1.94
C ASP A 224 7.00 18.08 2.56
N MET A 225 6.47 16.95 2.97
CA MET A 225 5.15 16.84 3.59
C MET A 225 5.10 17.37 5.03
N ASN A 226 6.25 17.53 5.69
CA ASN A 226 6.31 18.12 7.03
C ASN A 226 6.19 19.65 7.00
N ASN A 227 6.27 20.25 5.83
CA ASN A 227 6.03 21.68 5.63
C ASN A 227 4.60 21.87 5.11
N GLU A 228 3.65 22.11 6.00
CA GLU A 228 2.23 22.27 5.70
C GLU A 228 1.96 23.29 4.60
N ARG A 229 2.54 24.51 4.70
CA ARG A 229 2.34 25.57 3.70
C ARG A 229 2.79 25.15 2.30
N SER A 230 3.90 24.43 2.21
CA SER A 230 4.46 23.94 0.96
C SER A 230 3.63 22.80 0.39
N SER A 231 3.22 21.84 1.23
CA SER A 231 2.42 20.70 0.83
C SER A 231 1.00 21.11 0.40
N ASP A 232 0.39 22.08 1.07
CA ASP A 232 -0.91 22.64 0.70
C ASP A 232 -0.87 23.41 -0.61
N LYS A 233 0.14 24.26 -0.80
CA LYS A 233 0.33 24.96 -2.07
C LYS A 233 0.46 23.97 -3.24
N PHE A 234 1.20 22.91 -3.03
CA PHE A 234 1.34 21.84 -4.02
C PHE A 234 0.00 21.14 -4.27
N ALA A 235 -0.71 20.73 -3.22
CA ALA A 235 -2.00 20.07 -3.31
C ALA A 235 -3.05 20.92 -4.04
N LEU A 236 -3.11 22.21 -3.72
CA LEU A 236 -3.98 23.17 -4.42
C LEU A 236 -3.64 23.29 -5.90
N ALA A 237 -2.36 23.30 -6.26
CA ALA A 237 -1.96 23.34 -7.66
C ALA A 237 -2.44 22.09 -8.42
N VAL A 238 -2.34 20.91 -7.79
CA VAL A 238 -2.86 19.64 -8.35
C VAL A 238 -4.40 19.70 -8.48
N LEU A 239 -5.10 20.08 -7.42
CA LEU A 239 -6.55 20.16 -7.39
C LEU A 239 -7.11 21.14 -8.42
N ASN A 240 -6.50 22.31 -8.59
CA ASN A 240 -6.88 23.30 -9.61
C ASN A 240 -6.85 22.72 -11.04
N LYS A 241 -5.96 21.75 -11.31
CA LYS A 241 -5.92 21.03 -12.59
C LYS A 241 -6.91 19.88 -12.64
N THR A 242 -7.19 19.26 -11.50
CA THR A 242 -8.04 18.06 -11.44
C THR A 242 -9.54 18.40 -11.37
N PHE A 243 -9.94 19.52 -10.75
CA PHE A 243 -11.34 19.94 -10.67
C PHE A 243 -11.99 20.23 -12.02
N ASN A 244 -11.21 20.74 -12.97
CA ASN A 244 -11.66 20.86 -14.35
C ASN A 244 -11.33 19.58 -15.11
N ILE A 245 -12.36 18.85 -15.53
CA ILE A 245 -12.21 17.54 -16.20
C ILE A 245 -11.40 17.62 -17.49
N ASP A 246 -11.55 18.69 -18.27
CA ASP A 246 -10.80 18.88 -19.52
C ASP A 246 -9.33 19.15 -19.24
N SER A 247 -9.03 19.95 -18.23
CA SER A 247 -7.67 20.16 -17.76
C SER A 247 -7.05 18.85 -17.21
N ALA A 248 -7.81 18.10 -16.42
CA ALA A 248 -7.37 16.80 -15.91
C ALA A 248 -7.03 15.85 -17.06
N LYS A 249 -7.90 15.77 -18.07
CA LYS A 249 -7.70 14.97 -19.28
C LYS A 249 -6.41 15.37 -20.00
N GLU A 250 -6.20 16.66 -20.26
CA GLU A 250 -4.99 17.17 -20.91
C GLU A 250 -3.70 16.75 -20.16
N TYR A 251 -3.70 16.86 -18.83
CA TYR A 251 -2.53 16.47 -18.03
C TYR A 251 -2.34 14.94 -17.99
N PHE A 252 -3.39 14.15 -17.98
CA PHE A 252 -3.27 12.70 -18.12
C PHE A 252 -2.81 12.28 -19.52
N GLU A 253 -3.22 12.97 -20.59
CA GLU A 253 -2.71 12.75 -21.94
C GLU A 253 -1.19 13.02 -22.02
N LYS A 254 -0.71 14.11 -21.41
CA LYS A 254 0.72 14.38 -21.27
C LYS A 254 1.44 13.29 -20.45
N ALA A 255 0.82 12.81 -19.39
CA ALA A 255 1.37 11.73 -18.58
C ALA A 255 1.47 10.41 -19.38
N ILE A 256 0.46 10.13 -20.20
CA ILE A 256 0.44 8.97 -21.11
C ILE A 256 1.54 9.09 -22.16
N GLU A 257 1.74 10.26 -22.74
CA GLU A 257 2.79 10.49 -23.72
C GLU A 257 4.20 10.21 -23.11
N ILE A 258 4.46 10.76 -21.92
CA ILE A 258 5.73 10.51 -21.20
C ILE A 258 5.90 9.00 -20.92
N PHE A 259 4.85 8.34 -20.43
CA PHE A 259 4.86 6.90 -20.19
C PHE A 259 5.18 6.12 -21.47
N ARG A 260 4.51 6.42 -22.59
CA ARG A 260 4.71 5.76 -23.88
C ARG A 260 6.13 5.96 -24.42
N ASN A 261 6.70 7.13 -24.26
CA ASN A 261 8.08 7.41 -24.64
C ASN A 261 9.07 6.55 -23.83
N CYS A 262 8.81 6.37 -22.53
CA CYS A 262 9.61 5.51 -21.65
C CYS A 262 9.39 4.02 -21.96
N GLU A 263 8.15 3.59 -22.27
CA GLU A 263 7.83 2.24 -22.72
C GLU A 263 8.58 1.87 -24.01
N LYS A 264 8.61 2.80 -24.98
CA LYS A 264 9.37 2.61 -26.22
C LYS A 264 10.86 2.45 -25.95
N TYR A 265 11.43 3.30 -25.10
CA TYR A 265 12.83 3.18 -24.71
C TYR A 265 13.11 1.86 -23.96
N TRP A 266 12.24 1.44 -23.05
CA TRP A 266 12.31 0.18 -22.30
C TRP A 266 12.37 -1.03 -23.21
N THR A 267 11.52 -1.07 -24.23
CA THR A 267 11.40 -2.21 -25.14
C THR A 267 12.47 -2.20 -26.22
N GLN A 268 12.74 -1.06 -26.84
CA GLN A 268 13.62 -0.96 -28.01
C GLN A 268 15.10 -0.76 -27.65
N ASN A 269 15.41 0.01 -26.61
CA ASN A 269 16.78 0.32 -26.24
C ASN A 269 17.32 -0.57 -25.12
N LEU A 270 16.47 -0.92 -24.14
CA LEU A 270 16.85 -1.80 -23.04
C LEU A 270 16.50 -3.27 -23.31
N HIS A 271 15.76 -3.58 -24.39
CA HIS A 271 15.30 -4.92 -24.76
C HIS A 271 14.60 -5.67 -23.62
N LYS A 272 13.84 -4.96 -22.79
CA LYS A 272 13.13 -5.53 -21.65
C LYS A 272 11.66 -5.79 -21.95
N SER A 273 11.11 -6.84 -21.32
CA SER A 273 9.69 -7.18 -21.47
C SER A 273 8.78 -6.10 -20.88
N PRO A 274 7.70 -5.70 -21.59
CA PRO A 274 6.70 -4.76 -21.08
C PRO A 274 6.01 -5.23 -19.76
N HIS A 275 5.95 -6.54 -19.52
CA HIS A 275 5.34 -7.09 -18.31
C HIS A 275 6.08 -6.72 -17.03
N LEU A 276 7.36 -6.36 -17.13
CA LEU A 276 8.19 -5.99 -15.99
C LEU A 276 8.04 -4.51 -15.57
N MET A 277 7.52 -3.66 -16.45
CA MET A 277 7.45 -2.21 -16.21
C MET A 277 6.70 -1.84 -14.93
N LYS A 278 5.60 -2.55 -14.64
CA LYS A 278 4.73 -2.24 -13.49
C LYS A 278 5.48 -2.27 -12.15
N GLU A 279 6.43 -3.17 -12.00
CA GLU A 279 7.10 -3.48 -10.72
C GLU A 279 8.59 -3.13 -10.72
N ALA A 280 9.10 -2.58 -11.83
CA ALA A 280 10.52 -2.30 -12.00
C ALA A 280 10.87 -0.89 -11.56
N GLN A 281 11.66 -0.75 -10.48
CA GLN A 281 12.24 0.53 -10.05
C GLN A 281 12.93 1.26 -11.20
N ILE A 282 13.69 0.52 -12.02
CA ILE A 282 14.42 1.09 -13.18
C ILE A 282 13.45 1.76 -14.16
N PHE A 283 12.22 1.27 -14.32
CA PHE A 283 11.23 1.92 -15.17
C PHE A 283 10.73 3.22 -14.56
N THR A 284 10.55 3.25 -13.24
CA THR A 284 10.25 4.48 -12.50
C THR A 284 11.37 5.51 -12.65
N ASP A 285 12.63 5.10 -12.47
CA ASP A 285 13.82 5.96 -12.63
C ASP A 285 13.93 6.51 -14.05
N LEU A 286 13.59 5.69 -15.05
CA LEU A 286 13.55 6.10 -16.46
C LEU A 286 12.54 7.24 -16.68
N ILE A 287 11.34 7.12 -16.12
CA ILE A 287 10.29 8.15 -16.19
C ILE A 287 10.78 9.43 -15.51
N ILE A 288 11.33 9.32 -14.30
CA ILE A 288 11.81 10.47 -13.53
C ILE A 288 12.93 11.20 -14.29
N LYS A 289 13.93 10.49 -14.78
CA LYS A 289 15.02 11.07 -15.56
C LYS A 289 14.52 11.74 -16.84
N LYS A 290 13.57 11.10 -17.54
CA LYS A 290 12.93 11.71 -18.72
C LYS A 290 12.24 13.01 -18.40
N MET A 291 11.50 13.07 -17.30
CA MET A 291 10.80 14.29 -16.86
C MET A 291 11.77 15.40 -16.39
N ASP A 292 12.93 15.02 -15.85
CA ASP A 292 13.97 15.95 -15.42
C ASP A 292 14.87 16.43 -16.58
N GLY A 293 14.63 15.97 -17.80
CA GLY A 293 15.46 16.28 -18.96
C GLY A 293 16.86 15.64 -18.91
N ILE A 294 17.06 14.62 -18.06
CA ILE A 294 18.33 13.93 -17.89
C ILE A 294 18.49 12.89 -19.02
N PRO A 295 19.67 12.80 -19.67
CA PRO A 295 19.94 11.79 -20.67
C PRO A 295 19.72 10.36 -20.15
N LEU A 296 19.12 9.50 -20.97
CA LEU A 296 18.79 8.12 -20.58
C LEU A 296 19.93 7.11 -20.81
N GLU A 297 20.94 7.50 -21.59
CA GLU A 297 22.08 6.64 -21.93
C GLU A 297 22.85 6.07 -20.72
N PRO A 298 23.06 6.81 -19.61
CA PRO A 298 23.68 6.26 -18.41
C PRO A 298 22.94 5.05 -17.81
N ILE A 299 21.62 5.01 -17.91
CA ILE A 299 20.84 3.84 -17.45
C ILE A 299 21.21 2.58 -18.25
N ARG A 300 21.36 2.70 -19.55
CA ARG A 300 21.77 1.58 -20.41
C ARG A 300 23.15 1.07 -20.02
N GLN A 301 24.10 1.96 -19.79
CA GLN A 301 25.46 1.60 -19.36
C GLN A 301 25.47 0.94 -17.99
N GLU A 302 24.69 1.45 -17.04
CA GLU A 302 24.56 0.88 -15.71
C GLU A 302 23.95 -0.53 -15.74
N LEU A 303 22.90 -0.72 -16.55
CA LEU A 303 22.29 -2.05 -16.77
C LEU A 303 23.24 -3.02 -17.46
N GLN A 304 24.05 -2.55 -18.41
CA GLN A 304 25.08 -3.36 -19.05
C GLN A 304 26.16 -3.79 -18.05
N LYS A 305 26.61 -2.90 -17.17
CA LYS A 305 27.52 -3.24 -16.06
C LYS A 305 26.90 -4.26 -15.10
N LEU A 306 25.60 -4.13 -14.77
CA LEU A 306 24.88 -5.07 -13.92
C LEU A 306 24.73 -6.46 -14.58
N SER A 307 24.60 -6.52 -15.90
CA SER A 307 24.49 -7.77 -16.66
C SER A 307 25.86 -8.38 -17.05
N SER A 308 26.98 -7.69 -16.75
CA SER A 308 28.30 -8.25 -16.98
C SER A 308 28.55 -9.48 -16.11
N VAL A 309 29.35 -10.42 -16.67
CA VAL A 309 29.76 -11.61 -15.91
C VAL A 309 30.66 -11.17 -14.76
N ARG A 310 30.34 -11.60 -13.57
CA ARG A 310 31.10 -11.36 -12.34
C ARG A 310 31.54 -12.68 -11.74
N GLU A 311 32.52 -12.64 -10.88
CA GLU A 311 32.99 -13.79 -10.14
C GLU A 311 32.85 -13.60 -8.64
N GLY A 312 32.82 -14.71 -7.91
CA GLY A 312 32.73 -14.73 -6.48
C GLY A 312 32.67 -16.13 -5.90
N VAL A 313 32.52 -16.23 -4.58
CA VAL A 313 32.46 -17.50 -3.86
C VAL A 313 31.09 -17.69 -3.23
N VAL A 314 30.50 -18.86 -3.37
CA VAL A 314 29.25 -19.22 -2.73
C VAL A 314 29.46 -19.38 -1.23
N LYS A 315 28.94 -18.46 -0.44
CA LYS A 315 29.09 -18.44 1.01
C LYS A 315 28.24 -19.50 1.71
N LYS A 316 26.98 -19.60 1.27
CA LYS A 316 25.96 -20.39 1.98
C LYS A 316 24.85 -20.80 1.03
N VAL A 317 24.41 -22.06 1.14
CA VAL A 317 23.19 -22.57 0.53
C VAL A 317 22.23 -23.01 1.62
N ILE A 318 20.97 -22.64 1.49
CA ILE A 318 19.89 -22.95 2.44
C ILE A 318 18.85 -23.80 1.69
N PHE A 319 18.52 -24.94 2.27
CA PHE A 319 17.50 -25.84 1.75
C PHE A 319 16.21 -25.63 2.53
N THR A 320 15.19 -25.10 1.86
CA THR A 320 13.83 -25.02 2.38
C THR A 320 12.93 -25.98 1.61
N VAL A 321 11.79 -26.36 2.22
CA VAL A 321 10.81 -27.24 1.58
C VAL A 321 10.41 -26.63 0.22
N GLY A 322 10.90 -27.23 -0.84
CA GLY A 322 10.56 -26.96 -2.23
C GLY A 322 11.50 -26.09 -3.07
N ARG A 323 12.35 -25.20 -2.51
CA ARG A 323 13.22 -24.32 -3.34
C ARG A 323 14.49 -23.88 -2.62
N PRO A 324 15.65 -24.47 -2.91
CA PRO A 324 16.92 -24.03 -2.34
C PRO A 324 17.29 -22.63 -2.85
N PHE A 325 17.97 -21.89 -1.97
CA PHE A 325 18.53 -20.56 -2.26
C PHE A 325 19.88 -20.38 -1.55
N GLY A 326 20.63 -19.36 -1.90
CA GLY A 326 21.90 -19.09 -1.28
C GLY A 326 22.41 -17.67 -1.49
N PHE A 327 23.65 -17.44 -1.06
CA PHE A 327 24.33 -16.16 -1.15
C PHE A 327 25.74 -16.34 -1.73
N ILE A 328 26.12 -15.45 -2.64
CA ILE A 328 27.45 -15.35 -3.24
C ILE A 328 28.10 -14.08 -2.72
N LYS A 329 29.34 -14.20 -2.23
CA LYS A 329 30.19 -13.04 -2.01
C LYS A 329 30.98 -12.81 -3.29
N ALA A 330 30.65 -11.74 -4.01
CA ALA A 330 31.34 -11.32 -5.20
C ALA A 330 32.75 -10.78 -4.85
N ASP A 331 33.64 -10.79 -5.81
CA ASP A 331 35.03 -10.32 -5.63
C ASP A 331 35.11 -8.82 -5.30
N ASN A 332 34.09 -8.04 -5.69
CA ASN A 332 33.93 -6.62 -5.30
C ASN A 332 33.41 -6.41 -3.87
N GLY A 333 33.22 -7.48 -3.08
CA GLY A 333 32.73 -7.44 -1.71
C GLY A 333 31.22 -7.49 -1.52
N GLU A 334 30.42 -7.32 -2.58
CA GLU A 334 28.95 -7.39 -2.52
C GLU A 334 28.45 -8.80 -2.18
N GLU A 335 27.35 -8.87 -1.43
CA GLU A 335 26.66 -10.13 -1.18
C GLU A 335 25.39 -10.21 -2.01
N LEU A 336 25.30 -11.23 -2.88
CA LEU A 336 24.20 -11.43 -3.81
C LEU A 336 23.40 -12.68 -3.47
N PHE A 337 22.07 -12.53 -3.51
CA PHE A 337 21.14 -13.64 -3.36
C PHE A 337 21.00 -14.42 -4.66
N PHE A 338 20.85 -15.75 -4.59
CA PHE A 338 20.45 -16.59 -5.73
C PHE A 338 19.46 -17.67 -5.31
N SER A 339 18.62 -18.12 -6.24
CA SER A 339 17.60 -19.14 -5.99
C SER A 339 17.49 -20.14 -7.13
N SER A 340 16.94 -21.32 -6.84
CA SER A 340 16.70 -22.37 -7.84
C SER A 340 15.72 -21.94 -8.92
N LYS A 341 14.83 -21.00 -8.67
CA LYS A 341 13.86 -20.51 -9.66
C LYS A 341 14.52 -19.95 -10.92
N ARG A 342 15.65 -19.25 -10.77
CA ARG A 342 16.42 -18.65 -11.88
C ARG A 342 17.68 -19.45 -12.27
N ASN A 343 18.00 -20.50 -11.53
CA ASN A 343 19.20 -21.32 -11.71
C ASN A 343 18.84 -22.81 -11.67
N GLN A 344 17.90 -23.23 -12.52
CA GLN A 344 17.29 -24.58 -12.49
C GLN A 344 18.30 -25.72 -12.79
N LYS A 345 19.34 -25.43 -13.55
CA LYS A 345 20.37 -26.42 -13.93
C LYS A 345 21.48 -26.60 -12.87
N LEU A 346 21.43 -25.82 -11.77
CA LEU A 346 22.49 -25.74 -10.78
C LEU A 346 22.34 -26.81 -9.69
N ASN A 347 23.41 -27.54 -9.40
CA ASN A 347 23.38 -28.50 -8.27
C ASN A 347 23.69 -27.82 -6.94
N PHE A 348 22.64 -27.38 -6.25
CA PHE A 348 22.73 -26.61 -5.01
C PHE A 348 23.47 -27.35 -3.87
N ARG A 349 23.48 -28.70 -3.86
CA ARG A 349 24.10 -29.48 -2.77
C ARG A 349 25.63 -29.37 -2.72
N LYS A 350 26.27 -29.04 -3.87
CA LYS A 350 27.72 -28.99 -4.00
C LYS A 350 28.28 -27.59 -4.23
N LEU A 351 27.53 -26.56 -3.93
CA LEU A 351 27.90 -25.18 -4.28
C LEU A 351 28.63 -24.40 -3.17
N THR A 352 28.36 -24.69 -1.90
CA THR A 352 28.99 -23.95 -0.79
C THR A 352 30.51 -24.03 -0.87
N GLY A 353 31.18 -22.90 -0.81
CA GLY A 353 32.63 -22.75 -0.95
C GLY A 353 33.17 -22.79 -2.38
N LYS A 354 32.33 -23.05 -3.38
CA LYS A 354 32.76 -23.06 -4.79
C LYS A 354 32.89 -21.64 -5.33
N ARG A 355 33.93 -21.44 -6.17
CA ARG A 355 34.08 -20.25 -7.00
C ARG A 355 33.13 -20.35 -8.19
N VAL A 356 32.41 -19.26 -8.48
CA VAL A 356 31.41 -19.23 -9.53
C VAL A 356 31.50 -17.95 -10.33
N SER A 357 31.21 -18.04 -11.63
CA SER A 357 30.86 -16.90 -12.46
C SER A 357 29.34 -16.75 -12.50
N PHE A 358 28.85 -15.54 -12.54
CA PHE A 358 27.44 -15.25 -12.55
C PHE A 358 27.15 -13.88 -13.15
N GLN A 359 25.90 -13.66 -13.52
CA GLN A 359 25.38 -12.34 -13.88
C GLN A 359 24.53 -11.84 -12.72
N ALA A 360 24.45 -10.51 -12.53
CA ALA A 360 23.67 -9.89 -11.49
C ALA A 360 22.55 -9.02 -12.08
N THR A 361 21.40 -9.00 -11.42
CA THR A 361 20.28 -8.10 -11.74
C THR A 361 19.59 -7.67 -10.46
N LEU A 362 18.98 -6.50 -10.48
CA LEU A 362 18.04 -6.14 -9.42
C LEU A 362 16.84 -7.09 -9.45
N LYS A 363 16.44 -7.59 -8.30
CA LYS A 363 15.24 -8.40 -8.19
C LYS A 363 14.03 -7.49 -8.35
N ASP A 364 13.17 -7.80 -9.32
CA ASP A 364 11.94 -7.03 -9.52
C ASP A 364 11.17 -6.86 -8.20
N GLY A 365 10.87 -5.61 -7.84
CA GLY A 365 10.17 -5.26 -6.60
C GLY A 365 10.99 -5.31 -5.30
N LYS A 366 12.31 -5.54 -5.34
CA LYS A 366 13.19 -5.52 -4.15
C LYS A 366 14.51 -4.81 -4.45
N ASP A 367 14.97 -4.01 -3.50
CA ASP A 367 16.27 -3.29 -3.57
C ASP A 367 17.49 -4.21 -3.37
N ARG A 368 17.38 -5.49 -3.74
CA ARG A 368 18.46 -6.47 -3.55
C ARG A 368 18.89 -7.04 -4.88
N MET A 369 20.20 -7.08 -5.08
CA MET A 369 20.80 -7.76 -6.21
C MET A 369 20.60 -9.27 -6.12
N GLN A 370 20.30 -9.88 -7.27
CA GLN A 370 20.14 -11.33 -7.42
C GLN A 370 21.06 -11.84 -8.51
N ALA A 371 21.79 -12.91 -8.17
CA ALA A 371 22.63 -13.62 -9.13
C ALA A 371 21.84 -14.65 -9.95
N TYR A 372 22.13 -14.74 -11.24
CA TYR A 372 21.57 -15.71 -12.19
C TYR A 372 22.65 -16.14 -13.19
N ASN A 373 22.37 -17.15 -13.99
CA ASN A 373 23.34 -17.77 -14.92
C ASN A 373 24.65 -18.14 -14.21
N ILE A 374 24.51 -18.83 -13.07
CA ILE A 374 25.63 -19.21 -12.24
C ILE A 374 26.30 -20.44 -12.83
N ASN A 375 27.60 -20.35 -13.06
CA ASN A 375 28.46 -21.46 -13.51
C ASN A 375 29.59 -21.67 -12.51
N VAL A 376 29.88 -22.93 -12.18
CA VAL A 376 31.00 -23.26 -11.29
C VAL A 376 32.29 -23.15 -12.10
N ILE A 377 33.24 -22.39 -11.59
CA ILE A 377 34.58 -22.30 -12.15
C ILE A 377 35.37 -23.45 -11.55
N ASN A 378 35.68 -24.47 -12.37
CA ASN A 378 36.64 -25.50 -11.98
C ASN A 378 38.04 -24.88 -12.09
N LYS A 379 38.81 -24.88 -11.01
CA LYS A 379 40.25 -24.65 -11.16
C LYS A 379 40.82 -25.84 -11.95
N GLU A 380 41.40 -25.56 -13.10
CA GLU A 380 42.35 -26.47 -13.75
C GLU A 380 43.54 -26.74 -12.83
#